data_c21a2ce96aa9ffd1bc9df8c36a062c03
#
_entry.id   c21a2ce96aa9ffd1bc9df8c36a062c03
#
_cell.length_a   1.000
_cell.length_b   1.000
_cell.length_c   1.000
_cell.angle_alpha   90.00
_cell.angle_beta   90.00
_cell.angle_gamma   90.00
#
_symmetry.space_group_name_H-M   'P 1'
#
loop_
_entity.id
_entity.type
_entity.pdbx_description
1 polymer ?
#
loop_
_entity_poly.entity_id
_entity_poly.type
_entity_poly.pdbx_seq_one_letter_code
_entity_poly.pdbx_strand_id
1 'polypeptide(L)'
;MNDHVIYTQSDVGLNQFFAKIYSLVGMGVGLSAFVSYLMLYPFRENLISILVNQPMIYYGAAIIELILVFVASGAARKNTPAALPIFLIYSALNGSTLSFIIVAYAQTTVFQAFLSSAAVFFAMSIIGVKTKRDMSGLRKAMFAALIGVVVASLINLFIGSGMMSYVISVISVLIFSGLIASDNQMIKRVYQATNGQVGDGWAVAMALSLYLDFINLFISLLRIFGRND
;
A
#
# COMPACT_ATOMS: atom_id res chain seq x y z
N MET A 1 -11.60 41.31 -8.61
CA MET A 1 -10.15 41.06 -8.81
C MET A 1 -9.51 40.15 -7.74
N ASN A 2 -10.29 39.62 -6.76
CA ASN A 2 -9.77 38.82 -5.66
C ASN A 2 -10.00 37.30 -5.81
N ASP A 3 -10.87 36.85 -6.72
CA ASP A 3 -11.19 35.42 -6.80
C ASP A 3 -10.06 34.54 -7.36
N HIS A 4 -9.28 35.09 -8.30
CA HIS A 4 -8.16 34.33 -8.88
C HIS A 4 -7.00 34.10 -7.90
N VAL A 5 -6.76 35.02 -6.96
CA VAL A 5 -5.68 34.89 -5.95
C VAL A 5 -6.04 33.86 -4.88
N ILE A 6 -7.31 33.78 -4.49
CA ILE A 6 -7.80 32.83 -3.48
C ILE A 6 -7.76 31.39 -4.04
N TYR A 7 -8.16 31.19 -5.30
CA TYR A 7 -8.09 29.88 -5.95
C TYR A 7 -6.66 29.37 -6.11
N THR A 8 -5.70 30.22 -6.47
CA THR A 8 -4.28 29.84 -6.62
C THR A 8 -3.62 29.45 -5.27
N GLN A 9 -3.95 30.12 -4.17
CA GLN A 9 -3.41 29.75 -2.85
C GLN A 9 -3.98 28.42 -2.35
N SER A 10 -5.26 28.16 -2.56
CA SER A 10 -5.89 26.88 -2.20
C SER A 10 -5.31 25.71 -3.02
N ASP A 11 -5.03 25.92 -4.30
CA ASP A 11 -4.45 24.90 -5.17
C ASP A 11 -2.99 24.60 -4.84
N VAL A 12 -2.20 25.62 -4.51
CA VAL A 12 -0.80 25.46 -4.06
C VAL A 12 -0.74 24.68 -2.76
N GLY A 13 -1.59 25.01 -1.79
CA GLY A 13 -1.65 24.28 -0.51
C GLY A 13 -2.10 22.82 -0.67
N LEU A 14 -3.07 22.55 -1.54
CA LEU A 14 -3.51 21.18 -1.86
C LEU A 14 -2.38 20.38 -2.51
N ASN A 15 -1.64 20.95 -3.44
CA ASN A 15 -0.51 20.29 -4.09
C ASN A 15 0.62 19.98 -3.09
N GLN A 16 0.92 20.91 -2.17
CA GLN A 16 1.88 20.67 -1.09
C GLN A 16 1.43 19.56 -0.15
N PHE A 17 0.14 19.49 0.14
CA PHE A 17 -0.42 18.42 0.97
C PHE A 17 -0.34 17.05 0.29
N PHE A 18 -0.65 16.95 -1.00
CA PHE A 18 -0.41 15.73 -1.79
C PHE A 18 1.07 15.37 -1.83
N ALA A 19 1.96 16.33 -2.09
CA ALA A 19 3.39 16.11 -2.11
C ALA A 19 3.90 15.53 -0.77
N LYS A 20 3.39 16.03 0.36
CA LYS A 20 3.70 15.48 1.69
C LYS A 20 3.26 14.02 1.81
N ILE A 21 2.03 13.68 1.45
CA ILE A 21 1.51 12.31 1.53
C ILE A 21 2.30 11.38 0.61
N TYR A 22 2.53 11.76 -0.66
CA TYR A 22 3.30 10.94 -1.59
C TYR A 22 4.77 10.79 -1.20
N SER A 23 5.39 11.81 -0.58
CA SER A 23 6.74 11.68 -0.02
C SER A 23 6.78 10.64 1.11
N LEU A 24 5.78 10.62 1.97
CA LEU A 24 5.65 9.60 3.02
C LEU A 24 5.46 8.19 2.42
N VAL A 25 4.60 8.05 1.40
CA VAL A 25 4.43 6.78 0.67
C VAL A 25 5.75 6.34 0.04
N GLY A 26 6.44 7.26 -0.64
CA GLY A 26 7.74 7.00 -1.27
C GLY A 26 8.81 6.58 -0.25
N MET A 27 8.83 7.21 0.93
CA MET A 27 9.72 6.79 2.04
C MET A 27 9.39 5.38 2.53
N GLY A 28 8.11 5.06 2.71
CA GLY A 28 7.68 3.72 3.13
C GLY A 28 8.06 2.66 2.11
N VAL A 29 7.73 2.87 0.83
CA VAL A 29 8.08 1.95 -0.27
C VAL A 29 9.59 1.82 -0.42
N GLY A 30 10.33 2.93 -0.38
CA GLY A 30 11.80 2.94 -0.45
C GLY A 30 12.45 2.18 0.70
N LEU A 31 11.94 2.35 1.92
CA LEU A 31 12.43 1.62 3.10
C LEU A 31 12.15 0.12 2.98
N SER A 32 10.94 -0.26 2.54
CA SER A 32 10.61 -1.67 2.31
C SER A 32 11.49 -2.29 1.22
N ALA A 33 11.72 -1.57 0.12
CA ALA A 33 12.59 -2.03 -0.96
C ALA A 33 14.04 -2.18 -0.49
N PHE A 34 14.54 -1.24 0.31
CA PHE A 34 15.89 -1.29 0.88
C PHE A 34 16.06 -2.48 1.82
N VAL A 35 15.12 -2.70 2.75
CA VAL A 35 15.16 -3.84 3.67
C VAL A 35 15.03 -5.16 2.91
N SER A 36 14.12 -5.25 1.91
CA SER A 36 14.02 -6.42 1.03
C SER A 36 15.34 -6.71 0.30
N TYR A 37 16.00 -5.67 -0.21
CA TYR A 37 17.31 -5.80 -0.84
C TYR A 37 18.35 -6.38 0.12
N LEU A 38 18.42 -5.87 1.34
CA LEU A 38 19.35 -6.41 2.35
C LEU A 38 19.08 -7.89 2.66
N MET A 39 17.82 -8.28 2.76
CA MET A 39 17.44 -9.67 3.02
C MET A 39 17.74 -10.58 1.82
N LEU A 40 17.57 -10.10 0.58
CA LEU A 40 17.73 -10.90 -0.64
C LEU A 40 19.20 -11.06 -1.09
N TYR A 41 20.09 -10.15 -0.67
CA TYR A 41 21.50 -10.17 -1.10
C TYR A 41 22.46 -10.38 0.09
N PRO A 42 22.73 -9.40 1.00
CA PRO A 42 23.67 -9.60 2.08
C PRO A 42 23.25 -10.69 3.07
N PHE A 43 21.95 -10.83 3.37
CA PHE A 43 21.42 -11.78 4.35
C PHE A 43 20.66 -12.95 3.71
N ARG A 44 20.96 -13.27 2.45
CA ARG A 44 20.25 -14.33 1.70
C ARG A 44 20.30 -15.69 2.37
N GLU A 45 21.43 -16.07 2.92
CA GLU A 45 21.58 -17.36 3.61
C GLU A 45 20.69 -17.45 4.85
N ASN A 46 20.63 -16.36 5.61
CA ASN A 46 19.74 -16.26 6.78
C ASN A 46 18.26 -16.33 6.35
N LEU A 47 17.88 -15.63 5.27
CA LEU A 47 16.53 -15.66 4.71
C LEU A 47 16.13 -17.09 4.32
N ILE A 48 16.98 -17.80 3.58
CA ILE A 48 16.72 -19.18 3.15
C ILE A 48 16.67 -20.11 4.36
N SER A 49 17.58 -19.94 5.33
CA SER A 49 17.58 -20.72 6.57
C SER A 49 16.27 -20.55 7.35
N ILE A 50 15.74 -19.35 7.45
CA ILE A 50 14.44 -19.07 8.10
C ILE A 50 13.30 -19.77 7.34
N LEU A 51 13.26 -19.65 6.02
CA LEU A 51 12.21 -20.27 5.20
C LEU A 51 12.18 -21.79 5.32
N VAL A 52 13.35 -22.43 5.37
CA VAL A 52 13.46 -23.90 5.40
C VAL A 52 13.31 -24.46 6.81
N ASN A 53 14.00 -23.85 7.79
CA ASN A 53 14.12 -24.42 9.12
C ASN A 53 13.14 -23.84 10.14
N GLN A 54 12.66 -22.61 9.91
CA GLN A 54 11.84 -21.86 10.89
C GLN A 54 10.69 -21.09 10.22
N PRO A 55 9.81 -21.74 9.43
CA PRO A 55 8.75 -21.04 8.70
C PRO A 55 7.78 -20.28 9.63
N MET A 56 7.70 -20.66 10.90
CA MET A 56 6.87 -19.95 11.89
C MET A 56 7.31 -18.50 12.12
N ILE A 57 8.58 -18.14 11.86
CA ILE A 57 9.04 -16.75 11.94
C ILE A 57 8.32 -15.87 10.90
N TYR A 58 8.16 -16.38 9.69
CA TYR A 58 7.41 -15.67 8.64
C TYR A 58 5.94 -15.40 9.06
N TYR A 59 5.25 -16.43 9.55
CA TYR A 59 3.87 -16.26 10.02
C TYR A 59 3.77 -15.34 11.23
N GLY A 60 4.73 -15.42 12.16
CA GLY A 60 4.83 -14.52 13.31
C GLY A 60 5.03 -13.06 12.87
N ALA A 61 5.91 -12.80 11.91
CA ALA A 61 6.12 -11.46 11.34
C ALA A 61 4.84 -10.92 10.68
N ALA A 62 4.13 -11.74 9.90
CA ALA A 62 2.87 -11.34 9.28
C ALA A 62 1.77 -10.97 10.32
N ILE A 63 1.71 -11.69 11.46
CA ILE A 63 0.80 -11.36 12.56
C ILE A 63 1.20 -10.03 13.21
N ILE A 64 2.49 -9.81 13.45
CA ILE A 64 3.01 -8.56 14.01
C ILE A 64 2.69 -7.39 13.07
N GLU A 65 2.86 -7.56 11.75
CA GLU A 65 2.49 -6.56 10.76
C GLU A 65 1.02 -6.19 10.83
N LEU A 66 0.14 -7.19 10.94
CA LEU A 66 -1.29 -6.95 11.08
C LEU A 66 -1.60 -6.11 12.33
N ILE A 67 -0.97 -6.40 13.46
CA ILE A 67 -1.11 -5.61 14.69
C ILE A 67 -0.58 -4.18 14.47
N LEU A 68 0.60 -4.03 13.86
CA LEU A 68 1.22 -2.74 13.63
C LEU A 68 0.39 -1.83 12.71
N VAL A 69 -0.33 -2.37 11.72
CA VAL A 69 -1.26 -1.57 10.89
C VAL A 69 -2.33 -0.91 11.76
N PHE A 70 -2.93 -1.66 12.71
CA PHE A 70 -3.94 -1.10 13.62
C PHE A 70 -3.34 -0.08 14.57
N VAL A 71 -2.14 -0.34 15.10
CA VAL A 71 -1.42 0.58 16.00
C VAL A 71 -1.04 1.87 15.24
N ALA A 72 -0.48 1.76 14.04
CA ALA A 72 -0.12 2.90 13.20
C ALA A 72 -1.34 3.75 12.83
N SER A 73 -2.43 3.08 12.41
CA SER A 73 -3.70 3.75 12.09
C SER A 73 -4.31 4.46 13.30
N GLY A 74 -4.24 3.83 14.48
CA GLY A 74 -4.70 4.42 15.74
C GLY A 74 -3.88 5.63 16.16
N ALA A 75 -2.55 5.55 16.09
CA ALA A 75 -1.63 6.64 16.40
C ALA A 75 -1.83 7.83 15.45
N ALA A 76 -2.00 7.55 14.15
CA ALA A 76 -2.25 8.55 13.13
C ALA A 76 -3.58 9.30 13.34
N ARG A 77 -4.68 8.56 13.65
CA ARG A 77 -6.00 9.16 13.94
C ARG A 77 -5.97 10.06 15.17
N LYS A 78 -5.16 9.73 16.18
CA LYS A 78 -4.97 10.53 17.39
C LYS A 78 -3.97 11.68 17.21
N ASN A 79 -3.42 11.84 16.01
CA ASN A 79 -2.40 12.84 15.67
C ASN A 79 -1.20 12.81 16.64
N THR A 80 -0.79 11.61 17.04
CA THR A 80 0.35 11.44 17.95
C THR A 80 1.68 11.56 17.23
N PRO A 81 2.74 12.10 17.86
CA PRO A 81 4.09 12.15 17.24
C PRO A 81 4.65 10.77 16.89
N ALA A 82 4.13 9.71 17.50
CA ALA A 82 4.55 8.34 17.25
C ALA A 82 4.03 7.77 15.89
N ALA A 83 3.08 8.44 15.23
CA ALA A 83 2.47 7.92 14.00
C ALA A 83 3.49 7.67 12.89
N LEU A 84 4.37 8.62 12.62
CA LEU A 84 5.41 8.49 11.60
C LEU A 84 6.45 7.41 11.94
N PRO A 85 7.07 7.39 13.14
CA PRO A 85 7.96 6.31 13.53
C PRO A 85 7.32 4.91 13.42
N ILE A 86 6.08 4.73 13.85
CA ILE A 86 5.39 3.45 13.76
C ILE A 86 5.15 3.05 12.31
N PHE A 87 4.78 4.00 11.43
CA PHE A 87 4.66 3.75 9.99
C PHE A 87 5.98 3.29 9.37
N LEU A 88 7.11 3.92 9.73
CA LEU A 88 8.42 3.53 9.22
C LEU A 88 8.86 2.15 9.74
N ILE A 89 8.62 1.85 11.02
CA ILE A 89 8.89 0.51 11.59
C ILE A 89 8.05 -0.54 10.86
N TYR A 90 6.78 -0.26 10.61
CA TYR A 90 5.90 -1.10 9.81
C TYR A 90 6.47 -1.34 8.41
N SER A 91 6.89 -0.27 7.72
CA SER A 91 7.44 -0.36 6.36
C SER A 91 8.74 -1.19 6.32
N ALA A 92 9.60 -1.07 7.34
CA ALA A 92 10.82 -1.88 7.45
C ALA A 92 10.49 -3.37 7.65
N LEU A 93 9.56 -3.69 8.56
CA LEU A 93 9.13 -5.06 8.80
C LEU A 93 8.48 -5.65 7.54
N ASN A 94 7.60 -4.88 6.87
CA ASN A 94 6.99 -5.29 5.62
C ASN A 94 8.02 -5.55 4.52
N GLY A 95 9.12 -4.80 4.47
CA GLY A 95 10.24 -5.11 3.57
C GLY A 95 10.87 -6.47 3.86
N SER A 96 10.98 -6.87 5.12
CA SER A 96 11.49 -8.19 5.49
C SER A 96 10.52 -9.30 5.05
N THR A 97 9.22 -9.15 5.30
CA THR A 97 8.22 -10.16 4.88
C THR A 97 8.04 -10.22 3.37
N LEU A 98 8.15 -9.09 2.66
CA LEU A 98 8.17 -9.06 1.20
C LEU A 98 9.33 -9.87 0.63
N SER A 99 10.51 -9.86 1.26
CA SER A 99 11.66 -10.63 0.78
C SER A 99 11.39 -12.14 0.72
N PHE A 100 10.59 -12.68 1.65
CA PHE A 100 10.17 -14.08 1.65
C PHE A 100 9.26 -14.42 0.44
N ILE A 101 8.51 -13.44 -0.06
CA ILE A 101 7.67 -13.60 -1.26
C ILE A 101 8.55 -13.44 -2.51
N ILE A 102 9.33 -12.37 -2.56
CA ILE A 102 10.11 -11.97 -3.74
C ILE A 102 11.18 -13.02 -4.10
N VAL A 103 11.77 -13.71 -3.11
CA VAL A 103 12.83 -14.71 -3.34
C VAL A 103 12.40 -15.87 -4.25
N ALA A 104 11.09 -16.09 -4.37
CA ALA A 104 10.51 -17.15 -5.20
C ALA A 104 10.33 -16.72 -6.68
N TYR A 105 10.63 -15.48 -7.06
CA TYR A 105 10.36 -14.94 -8.39
C TYR A 105 11.66 -14.48 -9.08
N ALA A 106 11.67 -14.53 -10.41
CA ALA A 106 12.75 -13.99 -11.20
C ALA A 106 12.86 -12.46 -11.03
N GLN A 107 14.08 -11.92 -11.04
CA GLN A 107 14.30 -10.48 -10.84
C GLN A 107 13.60 -9.62 -11.90
N THR A 108 13.54 -10.11 -13.14
CA THR A 108 12.82 -9.45 -14.25
C THR A 108 11.33 -9.34 -13.95
N THR A 109 10.73 -10.39 -13.40
CA THR A 109 9.31 -10.42 -13.01
C THR A 109 9.03 -9.44 -11.87
N VAL A 110 9.91 -9.40 -10.86
CA VAL A 110 9.82 -8.43 -9.76
C VAL A 110 9.87 -6.99 -10.27
N PHE A 111 10.82 -6.70 -11.16
CA PHE A 111 10.94 -5.36 -11.75
C PHE A 111 9.72 -4.98 -12.59
N GLN A 112 9.22 -5.89 -13.43
CA GLN A 112 8.01 -5.67 -14.23
C GLN A 112 6.78 -5.42 -13.34
N ALA A 113 6.60 -6.22 -12.28
CA ALA A 113 5.52 -6.03 -11.32
C ALA A 113 5.60 -4.67 -10.62
N PHE A 114 6.80 -4.27 -10.18
CA PHE A 114 7.02 -2.98 -9.54
C PHE A 114 6.69 -1.81 -10.47
N LEU A 115 7.21 -1.82 -11.69
CA LEU A 115 6.98 -0.76 -12.67
C LEU A 115 5.50 -0.66 -13.05
N SER A 116 4.85 -1.81 -13.26
CA SER A 116 3.41 -1.87 -13.56
C SER A 116 2.57 -1.34 -12.40
N SER A 117 2.95 -1.70 -11.16
CA SER A 117 2.27 -1.19 -9.96
C SER A 117 2.40 0.32 -9.83
N ALA A 118 3.58 0.87 -10.08
CA ALA A 118 3.81 2.31 -10.07
C ALA A 118 2.97 3.00 -11.17
N ALA A 119 2.92 2.45 -12.37
CA ALA A 119 2.11 3.00 -13.46
C ALA A 119 0.61 3.02 -13.12
N VAL A 120 0.08 1.91 -12.60
CA VAL A 120 -1.33 1.81 -12.16
C VAL A 120 -1.59 2.77 -11.00
N PHE A 121 -0.71 2.81 -10.00
CA PHE A 121 -0.83 3.71 -8.85
C PHE A 121 -0.96 5.17 -9.27
N PHE A 122 -0.05 5.66 -10.11
CA PHE A 122 -0.10 7.04 -10.57
C PHE A 122 -1.31 7.32 -11.48
N ALA A 123 -1.68 6.40 -12.36
CA ALA A 123 -2.87 6.54 -13.20
C ALA A 123 -4.15 6.64 -12.36
N MET A 124 -4.33 5.74 -11.39
CA MET A 124 -5.49 5.72 -10.52
C MET A 124 -5.52 6.90 -9.54
N SER A 125 -4.36 7.37 -9.09
CA SER A 125 -4.24 8.60 -8.30
C SER A 125 -4.74 9.82 -9.08
N ILE A 126 -4.31 9.97 -10.33
CA ILE A 126 -4.77 11.07 -11.21
C ILE A 126 -6.27 10.99 -11.46
N ILE A 127 -6.80 9.79 -11.72
CA ILE A 127 -8.24 9.57 -11.90
C ILE A 127 -9.00 9.99 -10.64
N GLY A 128 -8.54 9.57 -9.46
CA GLY A 128 -9.16 9.91 -8.19
C GLY A 128 -9.22 11.41 -7.92
N VAL A 129 -8.13 12.14 -8.19
CA VAL A 129 -8.06 13.59 -7.99
C VAL A 129 -8.93 14.35 -9.01
N LYS A 130 -8.98 13.89 -10.27
CA LYS A 130 -9.68 14.58 -11.36
C LYS A 130 -11.16 14.24 -11.47
N THR A 131 -11.60 13.08 -10.99
CA THR A 131 -13.00 12.66 -11.13
C THR A 131 -13.93 13.56 -10.33
N LYS A 132 -15.07 13.91 -10.96
CA LYS A 132 -16.16 14.69 -10.34
C LYS A 132 -17.22 13.80 -9.69
N ARG A 133 -17.26 12.50 -10.05
CA ARG A 133 -18.21 11.54 -9.47
C ARG A 133 -17.81 11.20 -8.05
N ASP A 134 -18.79 11.05 -7.17
CA ASP A 134 -18.53 10.61 -5.80
C ASP A 134 -18.10 9.13 -5.78
N MET A 135 -16.89 8.88 -5.29
CA MET A 135 -16.32 7.53 -5.17
C MET A 135 -16.53 6.90 -3.77
N SER A 136 -17.31 7.53 -2.89
CA SER A 136 -17.56 6.99 -1.55
C SER A 136 -18.27 5.63 -1.58
N GLY A 137 -19.21 5.45 -2.50
CA GLY A 137 -19.87 4.16 -2.77
C GLY A 137 -18.91 3.11 -3.30
N LEU A 138 -18.04 3.49 -4.24
CA LEU A 138 -16.98 2.62 -4.77
C LEU A 138 -16.05 2.17 -3.65
N ARG A 139 -15.59 3.09 -2.80
CA ARG A 139 -14.73 2.77 -1.66
C ARG A 139 -15.36 1.72 -0.74
N LYS A 140 -16.63 1.89 -0.37
CA LYS A 140 -17.36 0.92 0.46
C LYS A 140 -17.43 -0.46 -0.23
N ALA A 141 -17.72 -0.48 -1.53
CA ALA A 141 -17.77 -1.72 -2.31
C ALA A 141 -16.39 -2.41 -2.39
N MET A 142 -15.32 -1.64 -2.61
CA MET A 142 -13.95 -2.18 -2.64
C MET A 142 -13.52 -2.74 -1.28
N PHE A 143 -13.87 -2.08 -0.17
CA PHE A 143 -13.62 -2.62 1.17
C PHE A 143 -14.38 -3.92 1.43
N ALA A 144 -15.64 -4.03 1.02
CA ALA A 144 -16.39 -5.26 1.14
C ALA A 144 -15.77 -6.38 0.29
N ALA A 145 -15.38 -6.07 -0.96
CA ALA A 145 -14.68 -7.01 -1.83
C ALA A 145 -13.32 -7.43 -1.26
N LEU A 146 -12.57 -6.54 -0.62
CA LEU A 146 -11.31 -6.83 0.05
C LEU A 146 -11.50 -7.89 1.16
N ILE A 147 -12.55 -7.78 1.97
CA ILE A 147 -12.89 -8.79 2.98
C ILE A 147 -13.10 -10.15 2.30
N GLY A 148 -13.85 -10.19 1.18
CA GLY A 148 -14.06 -11.41 0.40
C GLY A 148 -12.74 -12.00 -0.12
N VAL A 149 -11.83 -11.18 -0.62
CA VAL A 149 -10.49 -11.61 -1.09
C VAL A 149 -9.66 -12.16 0.06
N VAL A 150 -9.69 -11.52 1.24
CA VAL A 150 -8.98 -12.04 2.43
C VAL A 150 -9.51 -13.41 2.83
N VAL A 151 -10.83 -13.59 2.89
CA VAL A 151 -11.45 -14.89 3.20
C VAL A 151 -11.09 -15.94 2.15
N ALA A 152 -11.18 -15.58 0.85
CA ALA A 152 -10.80 -16.49 -0.23
C ALA A 152 -9.31 -16.87 -0.17
N SER A 153 -8.44 -15.93 0.20
CA SER A 153 -7.00 -16.18 0.37
C SER A 153 -6.72 -17.15 1.53
N LEU A 154 -7.42 -16.97 2.66
CA LEU A 154 -7.32 -17.88 3.81
C LEU A 154 -7.80 -19.29 3.44
N ILE A 155 -8.91 -19.42 2.71
CA ILE A 155 -9.41 -20.71 2.22
C ILE A 155 -8.37 -21.34 1.28
N ASN A 156 -7.82 -20.54 0.36
CA ASN A 156 -6.83 -21.02 -0.61
C ASN A 156 -5.51 -21.46 0.03
N LEU A 157 -5.18 -20.94 1.21
CA LEU A 157 -4.01 -21.39 1.97
C LEU A 157 -4.09 -22.88 2.32
N PHE A 158 -5.31 -23.41 2.56
CA PHE A 158 -5.55 -24.83 2.85
C PHE A 158 -5.74 -25.67 1.58
N ILE A 159 -6.31 -25.08 0.50
CA ILE A 159 -6.55 -25.78 -0.76
C ILE A 159 -5.26 -25.86 -1.61
N GLY A 160 -4.43 -24.83 -1.59
CA GLY A 160 -3.19 -24.76 -2.38
C GLY A 160 -3.42 -24.60 -3.88
N SER A 161 -4.58 -24.08 -4.33
CA SER A 161 -4.91 -23.97 -5.76
C SER A 161 -4.21 -22.79 -6.42
N GLY A 162 -3.31 -23.04 -7.39
CA GLY A 162 -2.65 -22.00 -8.19
C GLY A 162 -3.64 -21.19 -9.04
N MET A 163 -4.70 -21.82 -9.58
CA MET A 163 -5.75 -21.13 -10.34
C MET A 163 -6.52 -20.16 -9.42
N MET A 164 -6.87 -20.59 -8.21
CA MET A 164 -7.55 -19.72 -7.25
C MET A 164 -6.64 -18.55 -6.82
N SER A 165 -5.35 -18.78 -6.59
CA SER A 165 -4.38 -17.71 -6.33
C SER A 165 -4.33 -16.68 -7.46
N TYR A 166 -4.36 -17.13 -8.71
CA TYR A 166 -4.38 -16.25 -9.88
C TYR A 166 -5.65 -15.39 -9.93
N VAL A 167 -6.83 -16.00 -9.78
CA VAL A 167 -8.12 -15.30 -9.79
C VAL A 167 -8.18 -14.27 -8.65
N ILE A 168 -7.76 -14.65 -7.43
CA ILE A 168 -7.65 -13.75 -6.28
C ILE A 168 -6.77 -12.56 -6.62
N SER A 169 -5.62 -12.79 -7.26
CA SER A 169 -4.68 -11.72 -7.62
C SER A 169 -5.27 -10.76 -8.66
N VAL A 170 -5.97 -11.26 -9.68
CA VAL A 170 -6.64 -10.40 -10.68
C VAL A 170 -7.72 -9.53 -10.02
N ILE A 171 -8.55 -10.12 -9.15
CA ILE A 171 -9.58 -9.38 -8.42
C ILE A 171 -8.92 -8.35 -7.48
N SER A 172 -7.82 -8.69 -6.83
CA SER A 172 -7.08 -7.79 -5.95
C SER A 172 -6.53 -6.57 -6.70
N VAL A 173 -6.01 -6.74 -7.92
CA VAL A 173 -5.57 -5.59 -8.76
C VAL A 173 -6.71 -4.60 -8.98
N LEU A 174 -7.92 -5.08 -9.27
CA LEU A 174 -9.09 -4.22 -9.47
C LEU A 174 -9.49 -3.50 -8.16
N ILE A 175 -9.49 -4.23 -7.05
CA ILE A 175 -9.84 -3.69 -5.73
C ILE A 175 -8.85 -2.59 -5.33
N PHE A 176 -7.55 -2.86 -5.33
CA PHE A 176 -6.55 -1.89 -4.90
C PHE A 176 -6.45 -0.70 -5.85
N SER A 177 -6.65 -0.90 -7.16
CA SER A 177 -6.79 0.21 -8.12
C SER A 177 -7.97 1.13 -7.76
N GLY A 178 -9.12 0.56 -7.42
CA GLY A 178 -10.30 1.32 -6.99
C GLY A 178 -10.09 2.03 -5.65
N LEU A 179 -9.41 1.39 -4.70
CA LEU A 179 -9.05 2.00 -3.40
C LEU A 179 -8.09 3.17 -3.59
N ILE A 180 -7.02 3.04 -4.39
CA ILE A 180 -6.09 4.12 -4.70
C ILE A 180 -6.83 5.35 -5.25
N ALA A 181 -7.73 5.15 -6.21
CA ALA A 181 -8.50 6.27 -6.77
C ALA A 181 -9.42 6.91 -5.74
N SER A 182 -10.15 6.11 -4.96
CA SER A 182 -11.08 6.61 -3.94
C SER A 182 -10.36 7.32 -2.79
N ASP A 183 -9.20 6.84 -2.38
CA ASP A 183 -8.39 7.45 -1.33
C ASP A 183 -7.82 8.80 -1.77
N ASN A 184 -7.36 8.90 -3.01
CA ASN A 184 -6.91 10.17 -3.56
C ASN A 184 -8.05 11.21 -3.68
N GLN A 185 -9.25 10.78 -4.04
CA GLN A 185 -10.41 11.67 -3.98
C GLN A 185 -10.73 12.10 -2.55
N MET A 186 -10.64 11.18 -1.58
CA MET A 186 -10.88 11.49 -0.18
C MET A 186 -9.86 12.49 0.36
N ILE A 187 -8.57 12.37 0.02
CA ILE A 187 -7.52 13.33 0.38
C ILE A 187 -7.92 14.74 -0.07
N LYS A 188 -8.30 14.89 -1.33
CA LYS A 188 -8.75 16.17 -1.89
C LYS A 188 -9.96 16.72 -1.15
N ARG A 189 -10.99 15.89 -0.92
CA ARG A 189 -12.22 16.31 -0.25
C ARG A 189 -12.00 16.76 1.19
N VAL A 190 -11.21 16.02 1.94
CA VAL A 190 -10.91 16.38 3.33
C VAL A 190 -10.14 17.68 3.39
N TYR A 191 -9.13 17.87 2.54
CA TYR A 191 -8.38 19.11 2.46
C TYR A 191 -9.29 20.32 2.18
N GLN A 192 -10.21 20.18 1.21
CA GLN A 192 -11.16 21.22 0.86
C GLN A 192 -12.20 21.48 1.97
N ALA A 193 -12.73 20.43 2.59
CA ALA A 193 -13.74 20.56 3.66
C ALA A 193 -13.18 21.20 4.94
N THR A 194 -11.87 21.09 5.17
CA THR A 194 -11.18 21.67 6.34
C THR A 194 -10.49 22.99 6.01
N ASN A 195 -10.69 23.56 4.83
CA ASN A 195 -9.98 24.76 4.35
C ASN A 195 -8.45 24.64 4.52
N GLY A 196 -7.90 23.45 4.27
CA GLY A 196 -6.46 23.18 4.39
C GLY A 196 -5.97 22.91 5.82
N GLN A 197 -6.82 22.99 6.82
CA GLN A 197 -6.46 22.73 8.22
C GLN A 197 -6.50 21.22 8.53
N VAL A 198 -5.55 20.48 7.96
CA VAL A 198 -5.44 19.02 8.16
C VAL A 198 -4.22 18.70 9.02
N GLY A 199 -4.44 17.98 10.12
CA GLY A 199 -3.36 17.57 11.03
C GLY A 199 -2.36 16.59 10.38
N ASP A 200 -1.12 16.62 10.83
CA ASP A 200 -0.03 15.77 10.33
C ASP A 200 -0.32 14.28 10.46
N GLY A 201 -0.98 13.86 11.55
CA GLY A 201 -1.39 12.47 11.75
C GLY A 201 -2.33 11.97 10.66
N TRP A 202 -3.20 12.83 10.14
CA TRP A 202 -4.08 12.46 9.04
C TRP A 202 -3.30 12.24 7.74
N ALA A 203 -2.25 13.05 7.49
CA ALA A 203 -1.36 12.83 6.34
C ALA A 203 -0.63 11.48 6.44
N VAL A 204 -0.16 11.11 7.64
CA VAL A 204 0.45 9.79 7.90
C VAL A 204 -0.57 8.66 7.73
N ALA A 205 -1.81 8.83 8.19
CA ALA A 205 -2.87 7.83 8.01
C ALA A 205 -3.16 7.57 6.52
N MET A 206 -3.24 8.62 5.72
CA MET A 206 -3.46 8.50 4.27
C MET A 206 -2.24 7.94 3.55
N ALA A 207 -1.04 8.30 3.98
CA ALA A 207 0.18 7.70 3.46
C ALA A 207 0.24 6.20 3.75
N LEU A 208 -0.12 5.76 4.95
CA LEU A 208 -0.22 4.35 5.31
C LEU A 208 -1.26 3.61 4.44
N SER A 209 -2.46 4.21 4.23
CA SER A 209 -3.48 3.62 3.37
C SER A 209 -2.97 3.41 1.94
N LEU A 210 -2.44 4.46 1.31
CA LEU A 210 -1.91 4.41 -0.05
C LEU A 210 -0.68 3.48 -0.18
N TYR A 211 0.17 3.43 0.85
CA TYR A 211 1.29 2.49 0.90
C TYR A 211 0.80 1.03 0.91
N LEU A 212 -0.20 0.71 1.74
CA LEU A 212 -0.80 -0.63 1.78
C LEU A 212 -1.42 -1.01 0.45
N ASP A 213 -2.15 -0.10 -0.18
CA ASP A 213 -2.74 -0.32 -1.50
C ASP A 213 -1.67 -0.59 -2.55
N PHE A 214 -0.56 0.18 -2.54
CA PHE A 214 0.56 -0.01 -3.45
C PHE A 214 1.24 -1.38 -3.26
N ILE A 215 1.54 -1.76 -2.02
CA ILE A 215 2.21 -3.04 -1.71
C ILE A 215 1.32 -4.23 -2.10
N ASN A 216 0.02 -4.17 -1.80
CA ASN A 216 -0.90 -5.24 -2.17
C ASN A 216 -1.12 -5.31 -3.70
N LEU A 217 -1.16 -4.17 -4.39
CA LEU A 217 -1.17 -4.12 -5.85
C LEU A 217 0.09 -4.75 -6.43
N PHE A 218 1.27 -4.44 -5.89
CA PHE A 218 2.55 -5.02 -6.28
C PHE A 218 2.56 -6.55 -6.09
N ILE A 219 2.19 -7.06 -4.92
CA ILE A 219 2.13 -8.50 -4.67
C ILE A 219 1.16 -9.19 -5.64
N SER A 220 0.02 -8.56 -5.93
CA SER A 220 -0.99 -9.11 -6.84
C SER A 220 -0.46 -9.20 -8.27
N LEU A 221 0.20 -8.14 -8.76
CA LEU A 221 0.83 -8.13 -10.09
C LEU A 221 2.02 -9.08 -10.16
N LEU A 222 2.82 -9.17 -9.09
CA LEU A 222 3.93 -10.12 -8.99
C LEU A 222 3.45 -11.56 -9.15
N ARG A 223 2.35 -11.93 -8.49
CA ARG A 223 1.75 -13.26 -8.63
C ARG A 223 1.16 -13.53 -10.01
N ILE A 224 0.61 -12.50 -10.67
CA ILE A 224 0.09 -12.62 -12.03
C ILE A 224 1.21 -12.86 -13.03
N PHE A 225 2.29 -12.07 -12.96
CA PHE A 225 3.41 -12.15 -13.90
C PHE A 225 4.30 -13.36 -13.65
N GLY A 226 4.50 -13.74 -12.39
CA GLY A 226 5.32 -14.87 -11.99
C GLY A 226 4.62 -16.23 -12.03
N ARG A 227 3.46 -16.32 -12.71
CA ARG A 227 2.74 -17.60 -12.84
C ARG A 227 3.53 -18.64 -13.64
N ASN A 228 4.42 -18.21 -14.48
CA ASN A 228 5.20 -19.05 -15.39
C ASN A 228 6.69 -19.12 -14.98
N ASP A 229 7.09 -18.53 -13.85
CA ASP A 229 8.40 -18.67 -13.25
C ASP A 229 8.47 -19.97 -12.40
#